data_0a97a2d7b3dfa675aa5aac6640862710
#
_entry.id   0a97a2d7b3dfa675aa5aac6640862710
#
_cell.length_a   1.000
_cell.length_b   1.000
_cell.length_c   1.000
_cell.angle_alpha   90.00
_cell.angle_beta   90.00
_cell.angle_gamma   90.00
#
_symmetry.space_group_name_H-M   'P 1'
#
loop_
_entity.id
_entity.type
_entity.pdbx_description
1 polymer ?
#
loop_
_entity_poly.entity_id
_entity_poly.type
_entity_poly.pdbx_seq_one_letter_code
_entity_poly.pdbx_strand_id
1 'polypeptide(L)'
;MTVVDAVPMTDEQRFFFDLKGWITLPAVLAAAEVEEMKAAVYGGANRSYEAPLDRLLDHPAIVGILTEILADTHHIGATCHPFRCEGSFTTIRPPGWDTTARGDNGMPHVVRPPQRANAMRYQTAGGKIYSGLTRVVWELEEVKSGQGATSFLNGSHKAHFSYGGPDLQRPNISESPWETAMRDAMKDYSCPPGSAVIFTESLVHAANDWTNRDNPRCAVFNCYNSLWAQWHRTNLDHETIVKMPPKRQSLFRGTWQLGTGGIQEYAEDNRAV
;
A
#
# COMPACT_ATOMS: atom_id res chain seq x y z
N MET A 1 18.64 21.33 -2.15
CA MET A 1 17.51 20.60 -1.55
C MET A 1 18.00 19.96 -0.28
N THR A 2 17.46 20.36 0.86
CA THR A 2 17.76 19.71 2.13
C THR A 2 17.23 18.27 2.05
N VAL A 3 18.10 17.29 2.24
CA VAL A 3 17.69 15.90 2.37
C VAL A 3 16.89 15.81 3.66
N VAL A 4 15.60 15.69 3.57
CA VAL A 4 14.77 15.41 4.75
C VAL A 4 15.00 13.94 5.11
N ASP A 5 15.57 13.72 6.28
CA ASP A 5 15.85 12.36 6.76
C ASP A 5 14.53 11.57 6.91
N ALA A 6 14.57 10.30 6.53
CA ALA A 6 13.44 9.40 6.71
C ALA A 6 13.08 9.29 8.20
N VAL A 7 11.79 9.42 8.50
CA VAL A 7 11.30 9.30 9.88
C VAL A 7 11.29 7.81 10.27
N PRO A 8 12.05 7.40 11.29
CA PRO A 8 12.05 6.01 11.74
C PRO A 8 10.67 5.57 12.26
N MET A 9 10.39 4.28 12.15
CA MET A 9 9.23 3.67 12.78
C MET A 9 9.38 3.71 14.31
N THR A 10 8.36 4.16 15.02
CA THR A 10 8.38 4.14 16.49
C THR A 10 8.07 2.75 17.04
N ASP A 11 8.42 2.49 18.31
CA ASP A 11 8.09 1.22 18.98
C ASP A 11 6.58 1.00 19.05
N GLU A 12 5.81 2.06 19.29
CA GLU A 12 4.34 2.00 19.28
C GLU A 12 3.80 1.62 17.90
N GLN A 13 4.29 2.25 16.84
CA GLN A 13 3.92 1.93 15.47
C GLN A 13 4.26 0.48 15.11
N ARG A 14 5.44 0.01 15.51
CA ARG A 14 5.89 -1.39 15.31
C ARG A 14 4.97 -2.36 16.02
N PHE A 15 4.66 -2.09 17.30
CA PHE A 15 3.75 -2.94 18.07
C PHE A 15 2.36 -3.02 17.43
N PHE A 16 1.78 -1.88 17.06
CA PHE A 16 0.44 -1.87 16.47
C PHE A 16 0.40 -2.42 15.05
N PHE A 17 1.44 -2.20 14.25
CA PHE A 17 1.54 -2.81 12.93
C PHE A 17 1.63 -4.33 13.03
N ASP A 18 2.47 -4.85 13.95
CA ASP A 18 2.54 -6.28 14.20
C ASP A 18 1.21 -6.85 14.74
N LEU A 19 0.55 -6.15 15.66
CA LEU A 19 -0.71 -6.60 16.25
C LEU A 19 -1.87 -6.58 15.25
N LYS A 20 -2.04 -5.49 14.51
CA LYS A 20 -3.21 -5.22 13.67
C LYS A 20 -2.99 -5.54 12.19
N GLY A 21 -1.76 -5.42 11.69
CA GLY A 21 -1.40 -5.50 10.28
C GLY A 21 -1.49 -4.16 9.54
N TRP A 22 -1.78 -3.07 10.24
CA TRP A 22 -1.89 -1.73 9.69
C TRP A 22 -1.67 -0.63 10.73
N ILE A 23 -1.28 0.57 10.25
CA ILE A 23 -1.16 1.80 11.05
C ILE A 23 -1.60 3.00 10.23
N THR A 24 -1.94 4.08 10.92
CA THR A 24 -2.25 5.39 10.33
C THR A 24 -1.20 6.41 10.78
N LEU A 25 -0.75 7.23 9.84
CA LEU A 25 0.10 8.39 10.05
C LEU A 25 -0.75 9.63 9.78
N PRO A 26 -1.25 10.33 10.80
CA PRO A 26 -2.19 11.42 10.58
C PRO A 26 -1.48 12.67 10.05
N ALA A 27 -2.08 13.32 9.04
CA ALA A 27 -1.70 14.63 8.51
C ALA A 27 -0.19 14.82 8.27
N VAL A 28 0.43 13.86 7.56
CA VAL A 28 1.87 13.93 7.24
C VAL A 28 2.19 14.81 6.03
N LEU A 29 1.19 15.13 5.21
CA LEU A 29 1.28 16.11 4.14
C LEU A 29 0.84 17.48 4.65
N ALA A 30 1.52 18.54 4.22
CA ALA A 30 1.07 19.88 4.47
C ALA A 30 -0.22 20.19 3.68
N ALA A 31 -1.05 21.10 4.16
CA ALA A 31 -2.33 21.45 3.51
C ALA A 31 -2.14 21.87 2.03
N ALA A 32 -1.09 22.63 1.72
CA ALA A 32 -0.79 23.03 0.35
C ALA A 32 -0.43 21.83 -0.56
N GLU A 33 0.27 20.83 -0.01
CA GLU A 33 0.57 19.60 -0.74
C GLU A 33 -0.69 18.78 -1.01
N VAL A 34 -1.57 18.69 -0.02
CA VAL A 34 -2.87 18.02 -0.17
C VAL A 34 -3.67 18.63 -1.31
N GLU A 35 -3.80 19.97 -1.35
CA GLU A 35 -4.55 20.66 -2.40
C GLU A 35 -3.90 20.48 -3.79
N GLU A 36 -2.56 20.54 -3.88
CA GLU A 36 -1.84 20.28 -5.13
C GLU A 36 -2.09 18.85 -5.64
N MET A 37 -2.02 17.86 -4.76
CA MET A 37 -2.25 16.47 -5.11
C MET A 37 -3.71 16.17 -5.46
N LYS A 38 -4.66 16.77 -4.74
CA LYS A 38 -6.08 16.72 -5.08
C LYS A 38 -6.33 17.28 -6.48
N ALA A 39 -5.79 18.45 -6.77
CA ALA A 39 -5.93 19.06 -8.10
C ALA A 39 -5.42 18.14 -9.21
N ALA A 40 -4.28 17.44 -9.00
CA ALA A 40 -3.76 16.48 -9.96
C ALA A 40 -4.70 15.27 -10.14
N VAL A 41 -5.22 14.69 -9.04
CA VAL A 41 -6.12 13.54 -9.11
C VAL A 41 -7.45 13.91 -9.78
N TYR A 42 -8.04 15.04 -9.42
CA TYR A 42 -9.26 15.54 -10.07
C TYR A 42 -9.02 15.97 -11.53
N GLY A 43 -7.79 16.37 -11.86
CA GLY A 43 -7.34 16.64 -13.23
C GLY A 43 -7.10 15.39 -14.09
N GLY A 44 -7.27 14.18 -13.52
CA GLY A 44 -7.18 12.92 -14.26
C GLY A 44 -5.89 12.12 -14.01
N ALA A 45 -4.98 12.58 -13.14
CA ALA A 45 -3.84 11.77 -12.74
C ALA A 45 -4.32 10.47 -12.06
N ASN A 46 -3.89 9.34 -12.57
CA ASN A 46 -4.36 8.03 -12.11
C ASN A 46 -3.28 7.18 -11.42
N ARG A 47 -2.05 7.70 -11.33
CA ARG A 47 -0.90 7.00 -10.72
C ARG A 47 0.09 8.01 -10.13
N SER A 48 0.91 7.56 -9.17
CA SER A 48 1.97 8.36 -8.55
C SER A 48 3.28 8.34 -9.34
N TYR A 49 3.23 8.39 -10.67
CA TYR A 49 4.46 8.32 -11.46
C TYR A 49 4.91 9.67 -12.01
N GLU A 50 4.03 10.65 -11.96
CA GLU A 50 4.29 12.00 -12.45
C GLU A 50 4.01 13.03 -11.35
N ALA A 51 4.67 14.19 -11.48
CA ALA A 51 4.44 15.30 -10.55
C ALA A 51 2.97 15.77 -10.59
N PRO A 52 2.41 16.16 -9.43
CA PRO A 52 3.06 16.22 -8.12
C PRO A 52 3.01 14.91 -7.32
N LEU A 53 2.27 13.89 -7.79
CA LEU A 53 2.00 12.66 -7.03
C LEU A 53 3.26 11.77 -6.85
N ASP A 54 4.28 11.94 -7.68
CA ASP A 54 5.53 11.19 -7.60
C ASP A 54 6.27 11.41 -6.28
N ARG A 55 6.03 12.53 -5.60
CA ARG A 55 6.56 12.81 -4.25
C ARG A 55 6.02 11.86 -3.18
N LEU A 56 4.88 11.22 -3.42
CA LEU A 56 4.28 10.24 -2.52
C LEU A 56 5.00 8.89 -2.54
N LEU A 57 5.78 8.60 -3.58
CA LEU A 57 6.45 7.31 -3.75
C LEU A 57 7.54 7.05 -2.70
N ASP A 58 8.24 8.11 -2.30
CA ASP A 58 9.34 8.06 -1.34
C ASP A 58 9.27 9.20 -0.31
N HIS A 59 8.05 9.57 0.07
CA HIS A 59 7.84 10.61 1.07
C HIS A 59 8.55 10.24 2.39
N PRO A 60 9.27 11.16 3.04
CA PRO A 60 10.06 10.89 4.25
C PRO A 60 9.28 10.20 5.37
N ALA A 61 8.00 10.53 5.53
CA ALA A 61 7.15 9.94 6.57
C ALA A 61 6.94 8.42 6.42
N ILE A 62 7.04 7.86 5.21
CA ILE A 62 6.81 6.44 4.96
C ILE A 62 8.10 5.64 4.76
N VAL A 63 9.18 6.29 4.28
CA VAL A 63 10.42 5.59 3.90
C VAL A 63 11.04 4.84 5.06
N GLY A 64 11.06 5.44 6.26
CA GLY A 64 11.60 4.78 7.45
C GLY A 64 10.80 3.54 7.85
N ILE A 65 9.46 3.64 7.80
CA ILE A 65 8.56 2.53 8.11
C ILE A 65 8.70 1.42 7.07
N LEU A 66 8.66 1.75 5.78
CA LEU A 66 8.84 0.77 4.70
C LEU A 66 10.22 0.08 4.77
N THR A 67 11.26 0.82 5.14
CA THR A 67 12.59 0.25 5.39
C THR A 67 12.54 -0.77 6.52
N GLU A 68 11.88 -0.45 7.63
CA GLU A 68 11.77 -1.35 8.78
C GLU A 68 11.05 -2.66 8.44
N ILE A 69 9.96 -2.59 7.67
CA ILE A 69 9.07 -3.74 7.45
C ILE A 69 9.31 -4.50 6.14
N LEU A 70 10.09 -3.95 5.20
CA LEU A 70 10.35 -4.56 3.88
C LEU A 70 11.82 -4.83 3.61
N ALA A 71 12.74 -4.06 4.21
CA ALA A 71 14.13 -4.15 3.86
C ALA A 71 14.81 -5.35 4.52
N ASP A 72 15.69 -6.00 3.77
CA ASP A 72 16.76 -6.79 4.35
C ASP A 72 17.93 -5.87 4.72
N THR A 73 18.56 -6.11 5.87
CA THR A 73 19.62 -5.28 6.44
C THR A 73 20.86 -5.17 5.56
N HIS A 74 21.07 -6.10 4.65
CA HIS A 74 22.27 -6.16 3.81
C HIS A 74 22.26 -5.22 2.59
N HIS A 75 21.13 -4.52 2.32
CA HIS A 75 20.94 -3.79 1.07
C HIS A 75 20.54 -2.32 1.26
N ILE A 76 20.79 -1.74 2.43
CA ILE A 76 20.51 -0.35 2.70
C ILE A 76 21.68 0.51 2.18
N GLY A 77 21.46 1.20 1.08
CA GLY A 77 22.41 2.14 0.50
C GLY A 77 21.91 3.59 0.58
N ALA A 78 22.83 4.54 0.65
CA ALA A 78 22.48 5.96 0.62
C ALA A 78 21.80 6.38 -0.71
N THR A 79 22.13 5.69 -1.79
CA THR A 79 21.70 6.01 -3.16
C THR A 79 20.47 5.24 -3.65
N CYS A 80 20.06 4.18 -2.94
CA CYS A 80 18.97 3.32 -3.33
C CYS A 80 18.01 3.09 -2.17
N HIS A 81 16.71 2.94 -2.49
CA HIS A 81 15.75 2.44 -1.51
C HIS A 81 15.91 0.93 -1.31
N PRO A 82 15.80 0.42 -0.07
CA PRO A 82 15.95 -1.02 0.21
C PRO A 82 14.66 -1.80 -0.03
N PHE A 83 13.72 -1.25 -0.75
CA PHE A 83 12.43 -1.83 -1.14
C PHE A 83 12.05 -1.36 -2.56
N ARG A 84 10.97 -1.90 -3.09
CA ARG A 84 10.48 -1.63 -4.45
C ARG A 84 9.06 -1.08 -4.41
N CYS A 85 8.70 -0.29 -5.43
CA CYS A 85 7.32 0.05 -5.76
C CYS A 85 6.85 -0.82 -6.92
N GLU A 86 5.74 -1.52 -6.74
CA GLU A 86 5.18 -2.42 -7.76
C GLU A 86 4.00 -1.82 -8.52
N GLY A 87 3.38 -0.80 -7.98
CA GLY A 87 2.21 -0.22 -8.59
C GLY A 87 1.68 1.00 -7.85
N SER A 88 0.87 1.75 -8.56
CA SER A 88 0.14 2.90 -8.03
C SER A 88 -1.20 3.02 -8.75
N PHE A 89 -2.20 3.51 -8.05
CA PHE A 89 -3.46 3.97 -8.64
C PHE A 89 -4.09 5.03 -7.75
N THR A 90 -4.98 5.81 -8.33
CA THR A 90 -5.81 6.77 -7.62
C THR A 90 -7.26 6.29 -7.58
N THR A 91 -8.01 6.77 -6.61
CA THR A 91 -9.45 6.53 -6.54
C THR A 91 -10.18 7.80 -6.16
N ILE A 92 -11.28 8.06 -6.86
CA ILE A 92 -12.27 9.05 -6.47
C ILE A 92 -13.58 8.29 -6.29
N ARG A 93 -14.15 8.38 -5.09
CA ARG A 93 -15.50 7.88 -4.82
C ARG A 93 -16.40 9.08 -4.57
N PRO A 94 -17.38 9.34 -5.45
CA PRO A 94 -18.31 10.44 -5.25
C PRO A 94 -19.13 10.24 -3.96
N PRO A 95 -19.74 11.30 -3.43
CA PRO A 95 -20.62 11.20 -2.29
C PRO A 95 -21.70 10.13 -2.48
N GLY A 96 -21.87 9.25 -1.49
CA GLY A 96 -22.85 8.17 -1.56
C GLY A 96 -22.53 7.05 -2.58
N TRP A 97 -21.26 6.87 -2.92
CA TRP A 97 -20.84 5.84 -3.87
C TRP A 97 -21.06 4.43 -3.32
N ASP A 98 -21.64 3.56 -4.16
CA ASP A 98 -21.96 2.18 -3.85
C ASP A 98 -20.98 1.22 -4.55
N THR A 99 -20.39 0.27 -3.83
CA THR A 99 -19.48 -0.76 -4.35
C THR A 99 -20.16 -1.69 -5.33
N THR A 100 -21.45 -1.95 -5.16
CA THR A 100 -22.21 -2.87 -6.03
C THR A 100 -22.35 -2.34 -7.45
N ALA A 101 -22.38 -1.02 -7.63
CA ALA A 101 -22.50 -0.39 -8.95
C ALA A 101 -21.34 -0.69 -9.90
N ARG A 102 -20.20 -1.20 -9.39
CA ARG A 102 -19.02 -1.58 -10.17
C ARG A 102 -18.81 -3.08 -10.34
N GLY A 103 -19.68 -3.92 -9.78
CA GLY A 103 -19.45 -5.36 -9.72
C GLY A 103 -18.31 -5.76 -8.76
N ASP A 104 -17.77 -4.80 -8.01
CA ASP A 104 -16.83 -5.01 -6.92
C ASP A 104 -17.67 -5.05 -5.64
N ASN A 105 -18.08 -6.21 -5.22
CA ASN A 105 -19.04 -6.38 -4.13
C ASN A 105 -18.51 -5.96 -2.75
N GLY A 106 -17.42 -5.20 -2.68
CA GLY A 106 -16.82 -4.80 -1.41
C GLY A 106 -16.45 -5.97 -0.52
N MET A 107 -16.24 -7.15 -1.10
CA MET A 107 -16.04 -8.38 -0.37
C MET A 107 -14.72 -8.35 0.41
N PRO A 108 -14.72 -8.77 1.65
CA PRO A 108 -13.49 -9.05 2.36
C PRO A 108 -12.62 -10.02 1.57
N HIS A 109 -11.39 -9.64 1.32
CA HIS A 109 -10.44 -10.46 0.59
C HIS A 109 -9.07 -10.41 1.22
N VAL A 110 -8.28 -11.41 0.91
CA VAL A 110 -6.86 -11.45 1.25
C VAL A 110 -6.13 -12.07 0.09
N VAL A 111 -5.04 -11.46 -0.29
CA VAL A 111 -4.18 -12.06 -1.29
C VAL A 111 -3.21 -13.01 -0.58
N ARG A 112 -3.72 -14.19 -0.22
CA ARG A 112 -2.97 -15.18 0.54
C ARG A 112 -3.19 -16.61 0.03
N PRO A 113 -2.84 -16.96 -1.19
CA PRO A 113 -2.77 -18.37 -1.54
C PRO A 113 -1.53 -18.98 -0.87
N PRO A 114 -1.63 -20.17 -0.30
CA PRO A 114 -0.48 -20.88 0.26
C PRO A 114 0.70 -21.03 -0.72
N GLN A 115 0.40 -21.10 -2.02
CA GLN A 115 1.37 -21.24 -3.08
C GLN A 115 2.13 -19.94 -3.44
N ARG A 116 1.71 -18.80 -2.91
CA ARG A 116 2.26 -17.47 -3.21
C ARG A 116 2.96 -16.84 -2.03
N ALA A 117 3.46 -17.68 -1.13
CA ALA A 117 3.92 -17.29 0.20
C ALA A 117 4.97 -16.19 0.21
N ASN A 118 5.88 -16.14 -0.78
CA ASN A 118 7.06 -15.28 -0.68
C ASN A 118 6.78 -13.80 -0.94
N ALA A 119 5.99 -13.47 -1.96
CA ALA A 119 5.72 -12.07 -2.31
C ALA A 119 4.74 -11.37 -1.35
N MET A 120 3.92 -12.15 -0.63
CA MET A 120 2.79 -11.66 0.15
C MET A 120 2.89 -12.07 1.64
N ARG A 121 3.93 -12.78 2.01
CA ARG A 121 4.03 -13.39 3.33
C ARG A 121 4.38 -12.37 4.39
N TYR A 122 3.54 -12.29 5.42
CA TYR A 122 3.91 -11.66 6.67
C TYR A 122 4.59 -12.66 7.61
N GLN A 123 5.70 -12.26 8.17
CA GLN A 123 6.40 -13.05 9.18
C GLN A 123 7.23 -12.14 10.09
N THR A 124 7.55 -12.63 11.28
CA THR A 124 8.50 -12.01 12.19
C THR A 124 9.64 -12.99 12.47
N ALA A 125 10.86 -12.51 12.44
CA ALA A 125 12.04 -13.30 12.78
C ALA A 125 13.13 -12.39 13.37
N GLY A 126 13.76 -12.83 14.46
CA GLY A 126 14.85 -12.09 15.10
C GLY A 126 14.47 -10.68 15.57
N GLY A 127 13.21 -10.46 15.96
CA GLY A 127 12.71 -9.15 16.36
C GLY A 127 12.41 -8.19 15.21
N LYS A 128 12.43 -8.70 13.96
CA LYS A 128 12.14 -7.91 12.76
C LYS A 128 10.85 -8.36 12.09
N ILE A 129 10.13 -7.41 11.52
CA ILE A 129 8.95 -7.62 10.68
C ILE A 129 9.38 -7.76 9.21
N TYR A 130 8.79 -8.73 8.51
CA TYR A 130 8.87 -8.90 7.07
C TYR A 130 7.45 -8.92 6.52
N SER A 131 7.01 -7.78 6.00
CA SER A 131 5.60 -7.59 5.65
C SER A 131 5.21 -8.20 4.30
N GLY A 132 6.14 -8.42 3.37
CA GLY A 132 5.80 -8.71 1.98
C GLY A 132 5.07 -7.55 1.32
N LEU A 133 4.15 -7.86 0.41
CA LEU A 133 3.38 -6.82 -0.29
C LEU A 133 2.66 -5.90 0.69
N THR A 134 2.95 -4.62 0.58
CA THR A 134 2.49 -3.58 1.53
C THR A 134 1.87 -2.42 0.77
N ARG A 135 0.72 -1.95 1.22
CA ARG A 135 0.07 -0.76 0.68
C ARG A 135 0.34 0.46 1.54
N VAL A 136 0.50 1.59 0.86
CA VAL A 136 0.37 2.92 1.44
C VAL A 136 -0.78 3.62 0.76
N VAL A 137 -1.78 4.01 1.54
CA VAL A 137 -2.94 4.77 1.07
C VAL A 137 -2.79 6.20 1.57
N TRP A 138 -2.72 7.14 0.65
CA TRP A 138 -2.72 8.56 0.95
C TRP A 138 -4.15 9.08 0.86
N GLU A 139 -4.74 9.43 1.98
CA GLU A 139 -6.08 10.01 2.02
C GLU A 139 -5.98 11.53 1.86
N LEU A 140 -6.47 12.03 0.74
CA LEU A 140 -6.43 13.45 0.40
C LEU A 140 -7.67 14.23 0.85
N GLU A 141 -8.70 13.52 1.28
CA GLU A 141 -9.89 14.07 1.93
C GLU A 141 -10.03 13.49 3.35
N GLU A 142 -10.84 14.15 4.19
CA GLU A 142 -11.14 13.65 5.52
C GLU A 142 -11.88 12.30 5.44
N VAL A 143 -11.44 11.34 6.23
CA VAL A 143 -12.11 10.06 6.42
C VAL A 143 -12.57 9.96 7.86
N LYS A 144 -13.86 9.71 8.06
CA LYS A 144 -14.44 9.38 9.39
C LYS A 144 -14.81 7.91 9.43
N SER A 145 -14.69 7.31 10.61
CA SER A 145 -15.10 5.93 10.83
C SER A 145 -16.56 5.70 10.43
N GLY A 146 -16.85 4.59 9.78
CA GLY A 146 -18.18 4.27 9.27
C GLY A 146 -18.54 4.91 7.93
N GLN A 147 -17.65 5.72 7.35
CA GLN A 147 -17.93 6.38 6.07
C GLN A 147 -17.50 5.57 4.83
N GLY A 148 -16.89 4.40 4.99
CA GLY A 148 -16.57 3.53 3.86
C GLY A 148 -15.13 3.58 3.38
N ALA A 149 -14.20 3.93 4.26
CA ALA A 149 -12.77 3.69 4.03
C ALA A 149 -12.48 2.21 3.86
N THR A 150 -11.23 1.87 3.55
CA THR A 150 -10.79 0.46 3.59
C THR A 150 -10.93 -0.07 5.01
N SER A 151 -11.56 -1.21 5.18
CA SER A 151 -11.67 -1.88 6.46
C SER A 151 -10.77 -3.10 6.56
N PHE A 152 -10.40 -3.46 7.77
CA PHE A 152 -9.39 -4.46 8.09
C PHE A 152 -9.88 -5.44 9.16
N LEU A 153 -9.60 -6.72 8.97
CA LEU A 153 -9.75 -7.73 10.02
C LEU A 153 -8.44 -7.83 10.80
N ASN A 154 -8.36 -7.13 11.93
CA ASN A 154 -7.15 -7.01 12.74
C ASN A 154 -6.54 -8.38 13.08
N GLY A 155 -5.23 -8.53 12.86
CA GLY A 155 -4.49 -9.75 13.19
C GLY A 155 -4.62 -10.88 12.17
N SER A 156 -5.50 -10.76 11.16
CA SER A 156 -5.71 -11.81 10.17
C SER A 156 -4.49 -12.14 9.32
N HIS A 157 -3.52 -11.21 9.20
CA HIS A 157 -2.24 -11.43 8.52
C HIS A 157 -1.37 -12.51 9.18
N LYS A 158 -1.64 -12.82 10.45
CA LYS A 158 -0.98 -13.90 11.22
C LYS A 158 -1.81 -15.18 11.32
N ALA A 159 -3.05 -15.19 10.83
CA ALA A 159 -3.89 -16.37 10.91
C ALA A 159 -3.35 -17.47 9.98
N HIS A 160 -3.09 -18.65 10.55
CA HIS A 160 -2.58 -19.80 9.78
C HIS A 160 -3.67 -20.53 9.01
N PHE A 161 -4.90 -20.41 9.45
CA PHE A 161 -6.03 -21.11 8.84
C PHE A 161 -6.76 -20.21 7.86
N SER A 162 -7.05 -20.78 6.70
CA SER A 162 -7.89 -20.11 5.72
C SER A 162 -9.31 -20.00 6.24
N TYR A 163 -9.88 -18.83 6.05
CA TYR A 163 -11.29 -18.63 6.26
C TYR A 163 -12.08 -19.26 5.09
N GLY A 164 -13.06 -20.10 5.41
CA GLY A 164 -14.09 -20.55 4.45
C GLY A 164 -13.74 -21.65 3.45
N GLY A 165 -12.59 -22.34 3.59
CA GLY A 165 -12.28 -23.49 2.74
C GLY A 165 -11.06 -23.34 1.84
N PRO A 166 -10.75 -24.34 1.01
CA PRO A 166 -9.51 -24.42 0.24
C PRO A 166 -9.40 -23.42 -0.90
N ASP A 167 -10.49 -22.77 -1.30
CA ASP A 167 -10.50 -21.86 -2.44
C ASP A 167 -10.83 -20.43 -2.03
N LEU A 168 -9.81 -19.73 -1.54
CA LEU A 168 -9.89 -18.31 -1.19
C LEU A 168 -9.98 -17.38 -2.40
N GLN A 169 -9.96 -17.92 -3.62
CA GLN A 169 -9.96 -17.07 -4.80
C GLN A 169 -11.30 -16.40 -5.08
N ARG A 170 -12.40 -16.96 -4.62
CA ARG A 170 -13.75 -16.35 -4.50
C ARG A 170 -14.66 -17.33 -3.75
N PRO A 171 -14.74 -17.33 -2.46
CA PRO A 171 -15.89 -17.95 -1.85
C PRO A 171 -17.12 -17.14 -2.31
N ASN A 172 -18.16 -17.81 -2.73
CA ASN A 172 -19.51 -17.24 -2.74
C ASN A 172 -19.90 -17.02 -1.27
N ILE A 173 -19.32 -16.02 -0.64
CA ILE A 173 -19.48 -15.73 0.79
C ILE A 173 -20.80 -14.99 1.01
N SER A 174 -21.44 -14.50 -0.04
CA SER A 174 -22.58 -13.58 0.00
C SER A 174 -23.80 -14.05 0.82
N GLU A 175 -23.82 -15.28 1.29
CA GLU A 175 -24.92 -15.83 2.10
C GLU A 175 -24.42 -16.68 3.28
N SER A 176 -23.14 -16.63 3.58
CA SER A 176 -22.56 -17.43 4.68
C SER A 176 -22.67 -16.68 6.00
N PRO A 177 -23.04 -17.36 7.11
CA PRO A 177 -22.98 -16.77 8.46
C PRO A 177 -21.59 -16.22 8.81
N TRP A 178 -20.55 -16.74 8.19
CA TRP A 178 -19.18 -16.28 8.33
C TRP A 178 -18.92 -14.90 7.71
N GLU A 179 -19.58 -14.56 6.61
CA GLU A 179 -19.44 -13.23 6.03
C GLU A 179 -19.91 -12.14 6.99
N THR A 180 -21.08 -12.33 7.57
CA THR A 180 -21.61 -11.41 8.58
C THR A 180 -20.64 -11.27 9.75
N ALA A 181 -20.20 -12.39 10.33
CA ALA A 181 -19.23 -12.37 11.43
C ALA A 181 -17.91 -11.70 11.07
N MET A 182 -17.44 -11.89 9.84
CA MET A 182 -16.20 -11.25 9.38
C MET A 182 -16.41 -9.75 9.18
N ARG A 183 -17.49 -9.31 8.55
CA ARG A 183 -17.80 -7.91 8.36
C ARG A 183 -17.96 -7.17 9.68
N ASP A 184 -18.65 -7.79 10.65
CA ASP A 184 -18.84 -7.25 11.99
C ASP A 184 -17.51 -7.11 12.77
N ALA A 185 -16.56 -8.00 12.51
CA ALA A 185 -15.24 -7.96 13.13
C ALA A 185 -14.28 -6.97 12.45
N MET A 186 -14.57 -6.54 11.23
CA MET A 186 -13.72 -5.59 10.51
C MET A 186 -13.76 -4.21 11.16
N LYS A 187 -12.62 -3.51 11.09
CA LYS A 187 -12.44 -2.16 11.60
C LYS A 187 -11.92 -1.27 10.49
N ASP A 188 -12.50 -0.11 10.36
CA ASP A 188 -12.00 0.98 9.52
C ASP A 188 -11.18 1.98 10.35
N TYR A 189 -10.77 3.06 9.71
CA TYR A 189 -10.01 4.13 10.31
C TYR A 189 -10.70 5.49 10.10
N SER A 190 -10.30 6.45 10.92
CA SER A 190 -10.55 7.86 10.68
C SER A 190 -9.21 8.59 10.60
N CYS A 191 -9.13 9.57 9.72
CA CYS A 191 -7.94 10.40 9.59
C CYS A 191 -8.26 11.75 8.90
N PRO A 192 -7.50 12.81 9.23
CA PRO A 192 -7.59 14.08 8.51
C PRO A 192 -6.98 13.95 7.09
N PRO A 193 -7.25 14.93 6.20
CA PRO A 193 -6.60 15.00 4.89
C PRO A 193 -5.06 15.00 5.02
N GLY A 194 -4.38 14.41 4.05
CA GLY A 194 -2.92 14.31 4.04
C GLY A 194 -2.35 13.20 4.92
N SER A 195 -3.19 12.29 5.39
CA SER A 195 -2.77 11.12 6.16
C SER A 195 -2.31 9.98 5.26
N ALA A 196 -1.41 9.14 5.80
CA ALA A 196 -1.02 7.88 5.17
C ALA A 196 -1.49 6.69 6.02
N VAL A 197 -2.12 5.70 5.38
CA VAL A 197 -2.47 4.42 5.99
C VAL A 197 -1.60 3.34 5.38
N ILE A 198 -0.85 2.62 6.21
CA ILE A 198 0.08 1.58 5.77
C ILE A 198 -0.46 0.24 6.25
N PHE A 199 -0.61 -0.73 5.34
CA PHE A 199 -1.06 -2.07 5.70
C PHE A 199 -0.39 -3.17 4.86
N THR A 200 -0.26 -4.36 5.45
CA THR A 200 0.19 -5.55 4.72
C THR A 200 -0.96 -6.16 3.91
N GLU A 201 -0.71 -6.52 2.66
CA GLU A 201 -1.71 -7.21 1.81
C GLU A 201 -2.03 -8.64 2.31
N SER A 202 -1.26 -9.17 3.26
CA SER A 202 -1.61 -10.40 3.98
C SER A 202 -2.80 -10.24 4.92
N LEU A 203 -3.20 -9.01 5.21
CA LEU A 203 -4.33 -8.67 6.06
C LEU A 203 -5.64 -8.82 5.28
N VAL A 204 -6.65 -9.43 5.84
CA VAL A 204 -8.00 -9.43 5.27
C VAL A 204 -8.52 -8.00 5.29
N HIS A 205 -8.88 -7.49 4.13
CA HIS A 205 -9.34 -6.13 3.95
C HIS A 205 -10.49 -6.07 2.94
N ALA A 206 -11.25 -4.99 2.99
CA ALA A 206 -12.35 -4.75 2.08
C ALA A 206 -12.49 -3.27 1.73
N ALA A 207 -12.95 -3.04 0.51
CA ALA A 207 -13.53 -1.77 0.12
C ALA A 207 -14.97 -1.71 0.63
N ASN A 208 -15.42 -0.54 1.10
CA ASN A 208 -16.77 -0.34 1.58
C ASN A 208 -17.47 0.75 0.77
N ASP A 209 -18.81 0.80 0.85
CA ASP A 209 -19.58 1.88 0.29
C ASP A 209 -19.17 3.20 0.93
N TRP A 210 -19.00 4.23 0.10
CA TRP A 210 -18.70 5.55 0.62
C TRP A 210 -20.00 6.26 1.02
N THR A 211 -20.32 6.21 2.29
CA THR A 211 -21.61 6.69 2.83
C THR A 211 -21.62 8.20 3.09
N ASN A 212 -20.47 8.86 3.08
CA ASN A 212 -20.41 10.32 3.15
C ASN A 212 -21.13 10.93 1.95
N ARG A 213 -22.09 11.80 2.22
CA ARG A 213 -22.90 12.45 1.18
C ARG A 213 -22.46 13.89 0.87
N ASP A 214 -21.56 14.42 1.69
CA ASP A 214 -21.10 15.81 1.58
C ASP A 214 -19.77 15.90 0.81
N ASN A 215 -18.87 14.93 1.04
CA ASN A 215 -17.53 14.94 0.47
C ASN A 215 -17.22 13.63 -0.27
N PRO A 216 -16.52 13.70 -1.41
CA PRO A 216 -15.99 12.50 -2.07
C PRO A 216 -14.85 11.91 -1.23
N ARG A 217 -14.49 10.66 -1.47
CA ARG A 217 -13.19 10.13 -1.09
C ARG A 217 -12.22 10.37 -2.24
N CYS A 218 -11.07 10.92 -1.95
CA CYS A 218 -9.96 11.06 -2.89
C CYS A 218 -8.72 10.45 -2.25
N ALA A 219 -8.18 9.41 -2.85
CA ALA A 219 -7.02 8.71 -2.31
C ALA A 219 -6.06 8.21 -3.40
N VAL A 220 -4.79 8.11 -3.01
CA VAL A 220 -3.71 7.56 -3.84
C VAL A 220 -3.16 6.31 -3.17
N PHE A 221 -3.07 5.22 -3.92
CA PHE A 221 -2.58 3.93 -3.45
C PHE A 221 -1.23 3.63 -4.08
N ASN A 222 -0.22 3.40 -3.26
CA ASN A 222 1.08 2.91 -3.69
C ASN A 222 1.32 1.52 -3.10
N CYS A 223 1.90 0.63 -3.89
CA CYS A 223 2.14 -0.76 -3.51
C CYS A 223 3.64 -1.04 -3.50
N TYR A 224 4.12 -1.58 -2.38
CA TYR A 224 5.54 -1.82 -2.15
C TYR A 224 5.82 -3.27 -1.80
N ASN A 225 7.02 -3.73 -2.12
CA ASN A 225 7.48 -5.06 -1.75
C ASN A 225 8.99 -5.05 -1.43
N SER A 226 9.46 -6.14 -0.87
CA SER A 226 10.88 -6.36 -0.67
C SER A 226 11.62 -6.47 -2.01
N LEU A 227 12.94 -6.40 -1.97
CA LEU A 227 13.78 -6.54 -3.18
C LEU A 227 13.74 -7.95 -3.80
N TRP A 228 13.36 -8.96 -3.00
CA TRP A 228 13.35 -10.35 -3.41
C TRP A 228 12.07 -10.80 -4.12
N ALA A 229 11.00 -10.02 -3.98
CA ALA A 229 9.67 -10.46 -4.34
C ALA A 229 8.99 -9.45 -5.26
N GLN A 230 8.17 -9.97 -6.16
CA GLN A 230 7.30 -9.18 -7.02
C GLN A 230 5.97 -9.90 -7.18
N TRP A 231 4.89 -9.17 -6.92
CA TRP A 231 3.53 -9.64 -7.11
C TRP A 231 2.88 -9.07 -8.37
N HIS A 232 3.00 -7.76 -8.57
CA HIS A 232 2.48 -7.10 -9.75
C HIS A 232 3.59 -6.87 -10.78
N ARG A 233 3.23 -6.94 -12.06
CA ARG A 233 4.10 -6.41 -13.10
C ARG A 233 4.15 -4.89 -12.98
N THR A 234 5.33 -4.34 -13.02
CA THR A 234 5.53 -2.90 -13.08
C THR A 234 5.21 -2.44 -14.51
N ASN A 235 4.06 -1.78 -14.69
CA ASN A 235 3.66 -1.22 -15.98
C ASN A 235 4.10 0.25 -16.06
N LEU A 236 5.40 0.50 -15.96
CA LEU A 236 5.98 1.83 -16.06
C LEU A 236 7.09 1.79 -17.10
N ASP A 237 7.00 2.68 -18.07
CA ASP A 237 7.99 2.75 -19.13
C ASP A 237 9.31 3.37 -18.63
N HIS A 238 10.38 3.03 -19.32
CA HIS A 238 11.70 3.49 -18.99
C HIS A 238 11.85 5.02 -19.06
N GLU A 239 11.18 5.67 -20.00
CA GLU A 239 11.27 7.12 -20.18
C GLU A 239 10.72 7.89 -18.98
N THR A 240 9.68 7.35 -18.37
CA THR A 240 9.11 7.89 -17.12
C THR A 240 10.05 7.65 -15.94
N ILE A 241 10.64 6.47 -15.82
CA ILE A 241 11.57 6.16 -14.71
C ILE A 241 12.79 7.08 -14.74
N VAL A 242 13.44 7.26 -15.88
CA VAL A 242 14.68 8.05 -15.98
C VAL A 242 14.51 9.54 -15.73
N LYS A 243 13.28 10.06 -15.78
CA LYS A 243 12.97 11.43 -15.41
C LYS A 243 12.89 11.67 -13.91
N MET A 244 12.73 10.59 -13.12
CA MET A 244 12.68 10.67 -11.66
C MET A 244 14.08 10.95 -11.07
N PRO A 245 14.15 11.50 -9.84
CA PRO A 245 15.40 11.57 -9.11
C PRO A 245 16.07 10.20 -8.99
N PRO A 246 17.41 10.11 -9.09
CA PRO A 246 18.12 8.80 -9.14
C PRO A 246 17.75 7.83 -8.00
N LYS A 247 17.57 8.34 -6.78
CA LYS A 247 17.18 7.50 -5.65
C LYS A 247 15.75 6.92 -5.85
N ARG A 248 14.81 7.72 -6.37
CA ARG A 248 13.43 7.30 -6.64
C ARG A 248 13.38 6.28 -7.78
N GLN A 249 14.23 6.41 -8.79
CA GLN A 249 14.35 5.41 -9.85
C GLN A 249 14.58 4.01 -9.29
N SER A 250 15.33 3.88 -8.18
CA SER A 250 15.61 2.59 -7.55
C SER A 250 14.38 1.84 -7.01
N LEU A 251 13.24 2.52 -6.85
CA LEU A 251 11.98 1.87 -6.48
C LEU A 251 11.45 0.94 -7.56
N PHE A 252 11.83 1.17 -8.80
CA PHE A 252 11.31 0.43 -9.97
C PHE A 252 12.29 -0.62 -10.52
N ARG A 253 13.32 -0.95 -9.78
CA ARG A 253 14.26 -2.00 -10.17
C ARG A 253 13.63 -3.39 -10.12
N GLY A 254 14.04 -4.38 -10.93
CA GLY A 254 13.61 -5.78 -10.92
C GLY A 254 13.78 -6.46 -9.57
N THR A 255 13.25 -7.64 -9.40
CA THR A 255 13.56 -8.46 -8.24
C THR A 255 15.02 -8.83 -8.27
N TRP A 256 15.68 -8.70 -7.14
CA TRP A 256 17.12 -8.83 -7.11
C TRP A 256 17.59 -9.72 -5.98
N GLN A 257 18.54 -10.60 -6.28
CA GLN A 257 18.99 -11.59 -5.33
C GLN A 257 20.33 -11.23 -4.70
N LEU A 258 21.33 -10.90 -5.47
CA LEU A 258 22.67 -10.56 -4.99
C LEU A 258 23.43 -9.83 -6.07
N GLY A 259 23.99 -8.69 -5.77
CA GLY A 259 24.87 -8.04 -6.68
C GLY A 259 24.66 -6.53 -6.72
N THR A 260 25.43 -5.90 -7.51
CA THR A 260 25.53 -4.45 -7.61
C THR A 260 24.68 -3.89 -8.74
N GLY A 261 23.60 -4.61 -9.11
CA GLY A 261 22.74 -4.22 -10.22
C GLY A 261 22.42 -2.74 -10.18
N GLY A 262 22.99 -2.00 -11.10
CA GLY A 262 22.75 -0.57 -11.23
C GLY A 262 21.39 -0.31 -11.83
N ILE A 263 20.93 0.94 -11.76
CA ILE A 263 19.69 1.42 -12.39
C ILE A 263 19.69 1.10 -13.90
N GLN A 264 20.85 0.92 -14.50
CA GLN A 264 21.01 0.65 -15.92
C GLN A 264 20.66 -0.80 -16.31
N GLU A 265 20.99 -1.80 -15.49
CA GLU A 265 20.52 -3.20 -15.66
C GLU A 265 19.00 -3.30 -15.54
N TYR A 266 18.41 -2.45 -14.77
CA TYR A 266 17.01 -2.27 -14.57
C TYR A 266 16.21 -1.87 -15.78
N ALA A 267 16.75 -0.88 -16.48
CA ALA A 267 16.16 -0.36 -17.67
C ALA A 267 16.15 -1.39 -18.82
N GLU A 268 17.07 -2.32 -18.81
CA GLU A 268 17.17 -3.39 -19.82
C GLU A 268 16.19 -4.53 -19.54
N ASP A 269 16.05 -4.95 -18.28
CA ASP A 269 15.10 -5.99 -17.88
C ASP A 269 13.63 -5.58 -18.08
N ASN A 270 13.31 -4.31 -17.93
CA ASN A 270 11.96 -3.81 -18.18
C ASN A 270 11.64 -3.57 -19.66
N ARG A 271 12.61 -3.63 -20.57
CA ARG A 271 12.39 -3.55 -22.02
C ARG A 271 11.90 -4.86 -22.64
N ALA A 272 12.01 -5.96 -21.92
CA ALA A 272 11.71 -7.31 -22.42
C ALA A 272 10.26 -7.76 -22.12
N VAL A 273 9.34 -6.84 -21.83
CA VAL A 273 7.93 -7.18 -21.54
C VAL A 273 7.00 -6.42 -22.47
#